data_eddadb4087a8daea500f7d822afef05b
#
_entry.id   eddadb4087a8daea500f7d822afef05b
#
_cell.length_a   1.000
_cell.length_b   1.000
_cell.length_c   1.000
_cell.angle_alpha   90.00
_cell.angle_beta   90.00
_cell.angle_gamma   90.00
#
_symmetry.space_group_name_H-M   'P 1'
#
loop_
_entity.id
_entity.type
_entity.pdbx_description
1 polymer ?
#
loop_
_entity_poly.entity_id
_entity_poly.type
_entity_poly.pdbx_seq_one_letter_code
_entity_poly.pdbx_strand_id
1 'polypeptide(L)'
;MGLTWDGDLRFNTISNGVALSIDGQSKTGPSPVQALALALAGCMAVDVVDIVVKGRHPLRALTADLTAQRAPEPPSRFTAVTLHFHLEGDVPAHAAERAIALSHDKYCSVWHSLRQDIAFETSFEVTP
;
A
#
# COMPACT_ATOMS: atom_id res chain seq x y z
N MET A 1 9.44 11.46 -15.12
CA MET A 1 9.14 11.72 -13.70
C MET A 1 10.33 12.41 -13.06
N GLY A 2 10.11 13.34 -12.16
CA GLY A 2 11.20 14.02 -11.48
C GLY A 2 10.77 14.62 -10.15
N LEU A 3 11.74 14.89 -9.29
CA LEU A 3 11.53 15.55 -8.01
C LEU A 3 12.36 16.84 -7.99
N THR A 4 11.79 17.90 -7.43
CA THR A 4 12.45 19.18 -7.24
C THR A 4 12.59 19.47 -5.75
N TRP A 5 13.80 19.77 -5.34
CA TRP A 5 14.06 20.14 -3.94
C TRP A 5 13.41 21.49 -3.60
N ASP A 6 12.75 21.53 -2.47
CA ASP A 6 11.97 22.68 -1.99
C ASP A 6 12.39 23.10 -0.56
N GLY A 7 13.65 23.00 -0.25
CA GLY A 7 14.20 23.38 1.07
C GLY A 7 14.19 22.21 2.07
N ASP A 8 15.02 22.33 3.11
CA ASP A 8 15.23 21.27 4.11
C ASP A 8 15.40 19.90 3.45
N LEU A 9 14.54 18.93 3.74
CA LEU A 9 14.54 17.61 3.12
C LEU A 9 13.25 17.36 2.33
N ARG A 10 12.61 18.45 1.86
CA ARG A 10 11.36 18.38 1.10
C ARG A 10 11.60 18.34 -0.39
N PHE A 11 10.85 17.48 -1.07
CA PHE A 11 10.84 17.36 -2.51
C PHE A 11 9.41 17.35 -3.03
N ASN A 12 9.19 18.02 -4.15
CA ASN A 12 7.87 18.08 -4.78
C ASN A 12 7.94 17.57 -6.21
N THR A 13 6.85 16.98 -6.67
CA THR A 13 6.65 16.61 -8.06
C THR A 13 5.21 16.85 -8.48
N ILE A 14 5.01 16.99 -9.78
CA ILE A 14 3.68 16.94 -10.41
C ILE A 14 3.74 15.85 -11.46
N SER A 15 2.83 14.87 -11.36
CA SER A 15 2.70 13.80 -12.33
C SER A 15 1.23 13.73 -12.78
N ASN A 16 1.00 13.83 -14.09
CA ASN A 16 -0.35 13.81 -14.67
C ASN A 16 -1.29 14.84 -14.02
N GLY A 17 -0.76 16.03 -13.69
CA GLY A 17 -1.51 17.10 -13.03
C GLY A 17 -1.73 16.91 -11.53
N VAL A 18 -1.18 15.85 -10.93
CA VAL A 18 -1.33 15.55 -9.51
C VAL A 18 -0.03 15.88 -8.78
N ALA A 19 -0.13 16.72 -7.75
CA ALA A 19 0.99 17.11 -6.92
C ALA A 19 1.25 16.06 -5.84
N LEU A 20 2.53 15.75 -5.62
CA LEU A 20 2.99 14.86 -4.56
C LEU A 20 4.18 15.49 -3.86
N SER A 21 4.19 15.47 -2.54
CA SER A 21 5.33 15.90 -1.72
C SER A 21 5.92 14.73 -0.96
N ILE A 22 7.25 14.67 -0.93
CA ILE A 22 8.00 13.71 -0.11
C ILE A 22 8.92 14.53 0.81
N ASP A 23 8.92 14.20 2.09
CA ASP A 23 9.69 14.94 3.10
C ASP A 23 10.49 13.98 3.96
N GLY A 24 11.82 14.06 3.88
CA GLY A 24 12.71 13.24 4.68
C GLY A 24 12.53 13.41 6.19
N GLN A 25 11.89 14.51 6.62
CA GLN A 25 11.56 14.76 8.03
C GLN A 25 10.11 14.42 8.38
N SER A 26 9.33 13.95 7.43
CA SER A 26 7.91 13.59 7.63
C SER A 26 7.02 14.71 8.18
N LYS A 27 7.34 15.96 7.86
CA LYS A 27 6.58 17.12 8.36
C LYS A 27 5.48 17.56 7.40
N THR A 28 5.78 17.62 6.11
CA THR A 28 4.86 18.12 5.08
C THR A 28 4.36 17.03 4.14
N GLY A 29 4.86 15.82 4.31
CA GLY A 29 4.50 14.66 3.51
C GLY A 29 5.19 13.42 4.05
N PRO A 30 4.91 12.26 3.47
CA PRO A 30 5.56 11.03 3.90
C PRO A 30 7.06 11.08 3.59
N SER A 31 7.86 10.41 4.42
CA SER A 31 9.26 10.14 4.08
C SER A 31 9.32 9.20 2.88
N PRO A 32 10.47 9.09 2.19
CA PRO A 32 10.61 8.15 1.08
C PRO A 32 10.23 6.71 1.46
N VAL A 33 10.64 6.25 2.63
CA VAL A 33 10.34 4.89 3.10
C VAL A 33 8.86 4.73 3.43
N GLN A 34 8.24 5.74 4.06
CA GLN A 34 6.79 5.76 4.29
C GLN A 34 6.02 5.78 2.96
N ALA A 35 6.49 6.53 1.97
CA ALA A 35 5.87 6.58 0.64
C ALA A 35 5.91 5.21 -0.03
N LEU A 36 7.01 4.47 0.12
CA LEU A 36 7.12 3.10 -0.41
C LEU A 36 6.11 2.16 0.27
N ALA A 37 5.98 2.25 1.59
CA ALA A 37 5.00 1.46 2.34
C ALA A 37 3.56 1.80 1.92
N LEU A 38 3.24 3.09 1.78
CA LEU A 38 1.94 3.53 1.30
C LEU A 38 1.67 3.09 -0.13
N ALA A 39 2.70 3.09 -0.99
CA ALA A 39 2.57 2.59 -2.36
C ALA A 39 2.22 1.11 -2.37
N LEU A 40 2.84 0.31 -1.51
CA LEU A 40 2.52 -1.11 -1.40
C LEU A 40 1.07 -1.31 -0.93
N ALA A 41 0.67 -0.65 0.14
CA ALA A 41 -0.70 -0.73 0.64
C ALA A 41 -1.71 -0.26 -0.42
N GLY A 42 -1.45 0.86 -1.07
CA GLY A 42 -2.32 1.42 -2.09
C GLY A 42 -2.43 0.54 -3.33
N CYS A 43 -1.33 -0.05 -3.78
CA CYS A 43 -1.33 -0.93 -4.94
C CYS A 43 -2.22 -2.17 -4.69
N MET A 44 -2.07 -2.80 -3.54
CA MET A 44 -2.92 -3.93 -3.17
C MET A 44 -4.38 -3.51 -2.95
N ALA A 45 -4.60 -2.37 -2.30
CA ALA A 45 -5.96 -1.86 -2.06
C ALA A 45 -6.71 -1.58 -3.38
N VAL A 46 -6.03 -1.00 -4.37
CA VAL A 46 -6.60 -0.79 -5.71
C VAL A 46 -7.04 -2.11 -6.33
N ASP A 47 -6.18 -3.13 -6.28
CA ASP A 47 -6.49 -4.45 -6.81
C ASP A 47 -7.70 -5.08 -6.10
N VAL A 48 -7.72 -5.00 -4.76
CA VAL A 48 -8.82 -5.57 -3.96
C VAL A 48 -10.15 -4.91 -4.32
N VAL A 49 -10.20 -3.59 -4.39
CA VAL A 49 -11.40 -2.86 -4.81
C VAL A 49 -11.83 -3.28 -6.21
N ASP A 50 -10.91 -3.27 -7.16
CA ASP A 50 -11.21 -3.59 -8.55
C ASP A 50 -11.78 -5.02 -8.70
N ILE A 51 -11.15 -5.99 -8.05
CA ILE A 51 -11.57 -7.40 -8.13
C ILE A 51 -12.93 -7.61 -7.46
N VAL A 52 -13.13 -7.04 -6.27
CA VAL A 52 -14.38 -7.18 -5.52
C VAL A 52 -15.55 -6.52 -6.27
N VAL A 53 -15.34 -5.33 -6.79
CA VAL A 53 -16.38 -4.59 -7.54
C VAL A 53 -16.71 -5.30 -8.85
N LYS A 54 -15.72 -5.78 -9.60
CA LYS A 54 -15.94 -6.58 -10.82
C LYS A 54 -16.65 -7.90 -10.54
N GLY A 55 -16.47 -8.45 -9.35
CA GLY A 55 -17.23 -9.60 -8.86
C GLY A 55 -18.67 -9.29 -8.49
N ARG A 56 -19.11 -8.05 -8.66
CA ARG A 56 -20.47 -7.56 -8.36
C ARG A 56 -20.82 -7.66 -6.87
N HIS A 57 -19.83 -7.51 -6.00
CA HIS A 57 -20.06 -7.43 -4.57
C HIS A 57 -20.19 -5.95 -4.16
N PRO A 58 -21.22 -5.55 -3.42
CA PRO A 58 -21.45 -4.15 -3.07
C PRO A 58 -20.52 -3.70 -1.94
N LEU A 59 -19.32 -3.30 -2.31
CA LEU A 59 -18.32 -2.73 -1.40
C LEU A 59 -18.63 -1.25 -1.17
N ARG A 60 -18.77 -0.84 0.11
CA ARG A 60 -19.03 0.56 0.48
C ARG A 60 -17.78 1.29 0.94
N ALA A 61 -16.88 0.60 1.63
CA ALA A 61 -15.64 1.21 2.14
C ALA A 61 -14.56 0.15 2.26
N LEU A 62 -13.32 0.60 2.18
CA LEU A 62 -12.15 -0.24 2.41
C LEU A 62 -11.07 0.61 3.08
N THR A 63 -10.49 0.08 4.15
CA THR A 63 -9.24 0.61 4.71
C THR A 63 -8.15 -0.45 4.61
N ALA A 64 -6.93 0.02 4.47
CA ALA A 64 -5.74 -0.82 4.41
C ALA A 64 -4.71 -0.24 5.36
N ASP A 65 -4.40 -0.97 6.43
CA ASP A 65 -3.46 -0.55 7.46
C ASP A 65 -2.18 -1.39 7.35
N LEU A 66 -1.07 -0.72 7.13
CA LEU A 66 0.23 -1.35 6.99
C LEU A 66 1.11 -1.02 8.18
N THR A 67 1.72 -2.05 8.76
CA THR A 67 2.81 -1.91 9.72
C THR A 67 4.05 -2.59 9.16
N ALA A 68 5.22 -2.01 9.41
CA ALA A 68 6.47 -2.54 8.89
C ALA A 68 7.54 -2.53 9.97
N GLN A 69 8.40 -3.54 9.93
CA GLN A 69 9.63 -3.58 10.71
C GLN A 69 10.81 -3.34 9.78
N ARG A 70 11.79 -2.62 10.29
CA ARG A 70 13.02 -2.28 9.56
C ARG A 70 14.23 -2.84 10.30
N ALA A 71 15.28 -3.17 9.55
CA ALA A 71 16.56 -3.54 10.14
C ALA A 71 17.08 -2.38 10.99
N PRO A 72 17.69 -2.65 12.17
CA PRO A 72 18.12 -1.60 13.10
C PRO A 72 19.32 -0.80 12.59
N GLU A 73 20.11 -1.36 11.67
CA GLU A 73 21.30 -0.72 11.11
C GLU A 73 21.09 -0.32 9.65
N PRO A 74 21.77 0.75 9.19
CA PRO A 74 21.71 1.13 7.78
C PRO A 74 22.05 -0.04 6.84
N PRO A 75 21.30 -0.20 5.74
CA PRO A 75 20.33 0.73 5.16
C PRO A 75 18.92 0.66 5.73
N SER A 76 18.69 -0.01 6.84
CA SER A 76 17.41 -0.07 7.55
C SER A 76 16.25 -0.48 6.63
N ARG A 77 16.48 -1.53 5.85
CA ARG A 77 15.49 -2.07 4.92
C ARG A 77 14.27 -2.63 5.64
N PHE A 78 13.16 -2.77 4.94
CA PHE A 78 12.03 -3.52 5.47
C PHE A 78 12.41 -4.99 5.63
N THR A 79 12.16 -5.54 6.82
CA THR A 79 12.36 -6.97 7.13
C THR A 79 11.04 -7.71 7.24
N ALA A 80 9.99 -7.04 7.69
CA ALA A 80 8.65 -7.62 7.80
C ALA A 80 7.60 -6.55 7.54
N VAL A 81 6.51 -6.94 6.89
CA VAL A 81 5.37 -6.08 6.60
C VAL A 81 4.10 -6.86 6.91
N THR A 82 3.17 -6.21 7.59
CA THR A 82 1.82 -6.72 7.82
C THR A 82 0.83 -5.74 7.22
N LEU A 83 -0.09 -6.22 6.42
CA LEU A 83 -1.13 -5.41 5.78
C LEU A 83 -2.50 -5.99 6.13
N HIS A 84 -3.30 -5.19 6.85
CA HIS A 84 -4.64 -5.56 7.26
C HIS A 84 -5.68 -4.77 6.47
N PHE A 85 -6.65 -5.47 5.87
CA PHE A 85 -7.76 -4.86 5.14
C PHE A 85 -9.04 -4.95 5.96
N HIS A 86 -9.76 -3.84 6.02
CA HIS A 86 -11.13 -3.84 6.53
C HIS A 86 -12.07 -3.44 5.40
N LEU A 87 -12.95 -4.36 5.01
CA LEU A 87 -13.95 -4.15 3.96
C LEU A 87 -15.32 -3.95 4.61
N GLU A 88 -16.03 -2.93 4.19
CA GLU A 88 -17.42 -2.71 4.59
C GLU A 88 -18.34 -2.93 3.40
N GLY A 89 -19.34 -3.75 3.58
CA GLY A 89 -20.32 -4.05 2.55
C GLY A 89 -20.74 -5.51 2.56
N ASP A 90 -21.68 -5.85 1.69
CA ASP A 90 -22.12 -7.23 1.50
C ASP A 90 -21.12 -7.98 0.60
N VAL A 91 -19.95 -8.26 1.17
CA VAL A 91 -18.85 -8.93 0.49
C VAL A 91 -18.61 -10.28 1.19
N PRO A 92 -18.75 -11.40 0.48
CA PRO A 92 -18.43 -12.69 1.07
C PRO A 92 -16.96 -12.78 1.45
N ALA A 93 -16.67 -13.43 2.59
CA ALA A 93 -15.30 -13.58 3.06
C ALA A 93 -14.39 -14.22 2.00
N HIS A 94 -14.88 -15.23 1.28
CA HIS A 94 -14.09 -15.89 0.23
C HIS A 94 -13.75 -14.96 -0.93
N ALA A 95 -14.61 -13.98 -1.24
CA ALA A 95 -14.34 -13.00 -2.28
C ALA A 95 -13.24 -12.02 -1.87
N ALA A 96 -13.26 -11.58 -0.61
CA ALA A 96 -12.20 -10.74 -0.05
C ALA A 96 -10.86 -11.50 -0.03
N GLU A 97 -10.86 -12.71 0.49
CA GLU A 97 -9.67 -13.56 0.55
C GLU A 97 -9.06 -13.78 -0.84
N ARG A 98 -9.90 -14.12 -1.82
CA ARG A 98 -9.46 -14.32 -3.20
C ARG A 98 -8.87 -13.06 -3.81
N ALA A 99 -9.49 -11.91 -3.60
CA ALA A 99 -9.00 -10.63 -4.13
C ALA A 99 -7.62 -10.30 -3.57
N ILE A 100 -7.43 -10.46 -2.27
CA ILE A 100 -6.14 -10.22 -1.61
C ILE A 100 -5.09 -11.20 -2.13
N ALA A 101 -5.41 -12.47 -2.24
CA ALA A 101 -4.49 -13.49 -2.74
C ALA A 101 -4.06 -13.22 -4.19
N LEU A 102 -4.99 -12.82 -5.05
CA LEU A 102 -4.69 -12.49 -6.45
C LEU A 102 -3.78 -11.26 -6.56
N SER A 103 -4.02 -10.25 -5.75
CA SER A 103 -3.15 -9.08 -5.71
C SER A 103 -1.74 -9.46 -5.28
N HIS A 104 -1.62 -10.18 -4.17
CA HIS A 104 -0.34 -10.62 -3.64
C HIS A 104 0.42 -11.52 -4.63
N ASP A 105 -0.25 -12.51 -5.19
CA ASP A 105 0.43 -13.55 -5.98
C ASP A 105 0.72 -13.09 -7.41
N LYS A 106 -0.07 -12.17 -7.97
CA LYS A 106 0.02 -11.87 -9.39
C LYS A 106 -0.01 -10.39 -9.76
N TYR A 107 -0.89 -9.58 -9.18
CA TYR A 107 -1.20 -8.28 -9.76
C TYR A 107 -0.49 -7.08 -9.12
N CYS A 108 -0.05 -7.17 -7.86
CA CYS A 108 0.57 -6.02 -7.19
C CYS A 108 1.96 -5.73 -7.75
N SER A 109 2.04 -4.75 -8.66
CA SER A 109 3.30 -4.36 -9.27
C SER A 109 4.32 -3.88 -8.25
N VAL A 110 3.88 -3.22 -7.18
CA VAL A 110 4.78 -2.72 -6.14
C VAL A 110 5.39 -3.89 -5.39
N TRP A 111 4.57 -4.84 -4.89
CA TRP A 111 5.10 -6.02 -4.20
C TRP A 111 6.10 -6.79 -5.06
N HIS A 112 5.74 -7.05 -6.32
CA HIS A 112 6.60 -7.80 -7.23
C HIS A 112 7.84 -7.02 -7.68
N SER A 113 7.94 -5.74 -7.35
CA SER A 113 9.12 -4.91 -7.57
C SER A 113 10.02 -4.81 -6.33
N LEU A 114 9.62 -5.41 -5.21
CA LEU A 114 10.40 -5.43 -3.97
C LEU A 114 11.14 -6.76 -3.84
N ARG A 115 12.15 -6.76 -2.97
CA ARG A 115 12.85 -8.01 -2.64
C ARG A 115 11.86 -8.96 -1.95
N GLN A 116 11.94 -10.24 -2.29
CA GLN A 116 10.97 -11.24 -1.86
C GLN A 116 11.31 -11.92 -0.54
N ASP A 117 12.41 -11.57 0.08
CA ASP A 117 12.78 -12.06 1.41
C ASP A 117 12.23 -11.20 2.56
N ILE A 118 11.41 -10.19 2.23
CA ILE A 118 10.61 -9.48 3.22
C ILE A 118 9.49 -10.42 3.69
N ALA A 119 9.39 -10.65 5.00
CA ALA A 119 8.28 -11.42 5.55
C ALA A 119 6.99 -10.60 5.42
N PHE A 120 6.10 -11.02 4.52
CA PHE A 120 4.88 -10.28 4.21
C PHE A 120 3.65 -11.09 4.59
N GLU A 121 2.85 -10.56 5.50
CA GLU A 121 1.59 -11.17 5.95
C GLU A 121 0.42 -10.23 5.66
N THR A 122 -0.69 -10.82 5.22
CA THR A 122 -1.94 -10.12 5.01
C THR A 122 -3.03 -10.70 5.89
N SER A 123 -3.97 -9.87 6.30
CA SER A 123 -5.17 -10.28 7.01
C SER A 123 -6.33 -9.39 6.62
N PHE A 124 -7.55 -9.79 6.93
CA PHE A 124 -8.72 -8.99 6.61
C PHE A 124 -9.89 -9.27 7.55
N GLU A 125 -10.81 -8.34 7.58
CA GLU A 125 -12.15 -8.52 8.16
C GLU A 125 -13.17 -7.88 7.24
N VAL A 126 -14.39 -8.41 7.25
CA VAL A 126 -15.52 -7.87 6.51
C VAL A 126 -16.65 -7.58 7.51
N THR A 127 -17.19 -6.37 7.43
CA THR A 127 -18.39 -5.97 8.20
C THR A 127 -19.50 -5.55 7.24
N PRO A 128 -20.80 -5.80 7.60
CA PRO A 128 -21.92 -5.44 6.73
C PRO A 128 -22.10 -3.94 6.53
#